data_9b1a357f4b2f80f1cfc6ff2c1948468a
#
_entry.id   9b1a357f4b2f80f1cfc6ff2c1948468a
#
_cell.length_a   1.000
_cell.length_b   1.000
_cell.length_c   1.000
_cell.angle_alpha   90.00
_cell.angle_beta   90.00
_cell.angle_gamma   90.00
#
_symmetry.space_group_name_H-M   'P 1'
#
loop_
_entity.id
_entity.type
_entity.pdbx_description
1 polymer ?
#
loop_
_entity_poly.entity_id
_entity_poly.type
_entity_poly.pdbx_seq_one_letter_code
_entity_poly.pdbx_strand_id
1 'polypeptide(L)'
;AGRFRFEDLNGDGKLDDSDRTFIGSPHPDLTGGLNATLTWKNWDFTMFWNFSIGNDLYNNTKYFTDFWTFNGNKSSRLRDQSWTLNGDNSNAILPMLNTEDNYSGAYSSSYYVEDASFLRLKNLVLGYSLPKELLKKAGIQNLRLYLQAENILTITGYTGLDPEFTNAYLRQSDSDTDGAGRVDLKRGVDMGGWPTTMRFLLGVNFTF
;
A
#
# COMPACT_ATOMS: atom_id res chain seq x y z
N ALA A 1 17.79 -17.78 22.08
CA ALA A 1 17.58 -18.00 20.65
C ALA A 1 16.08 -17.96 20.34
N GLY A 2 15.70 -17.64 19.10
CA GLY A 2 14.30 -17.66 18.69
C GLY A 2 13.47 -16.43 19.07
N ARG A 3 14.08 -15.32 19.45
CA ARG A 3 13.43 -14.03 19.69
C ARG A 3 14.07 -12.94 18.87
N PHE A 4 13.38 -11.82 18.66
CA PHE A 4 13.99 -10.62 18.13
C PHE A 4 15.09 -10.13 19.07
N ARG A 5 16.16 -9.66 18.47
CA ARG A 5 17.24 -8.99 19.17
C ARG A 5 17.11 -7.49 18.93
N PHE A 6 16.73 -6.78 19.97
CA PHE A 6 16.76 -5.32 19.97
C PHE A 6 18.19 -4.84 20.22
N GLU A 7 18.52 -3.69 19.68
CA GLU A 7 19.83 -3.08 19.81
C GLU A 7 19.83 -2.12 21.02
N ASP A 8 20.86 -2.24 21.84
CA ASP A 8 21.17 -1.31 22.93
C ASP A 8 22.01 -0.18 22.30
N LEU A 9 21.35 0.94 22.00
CA LEU A 9 21.96 2.05 21.25
C LEU A 9 22.86 2.91 22.11
N ASN A 10 22.56 3.03 23.41
CA ASN A 10 23.36 3.82 24.35
C ASN A 10 24.49 3.02 25.01
N GLY A 11 24.47 1.68 24.93
CA GLY A 11 25.49 0.78 25.44
C GLY A 11 25.47 0.61 26.97
N ASP A 12 24.34 0.87 27.64
CA ASP A 12 24.23 0.79 29.08
C ASP A 12 23.87 -0.63 29.60
N GLY A 13 23.64 -1.58 28.68
CA GLY A 13 23.30 -2.98 28.97
C GLY A 13 21.84 -3.20 29.34
N LYS A 14 20.96 -2.21 29.14
CA LYS A 14 19.53 -2.30 29.34
C LYS A 14 18.79 -1.94 28.04
N LEU A 15 17.63 -2.53 27.84
CA LEU A 15 16.76 -2.19 26.72
C LEU A 15 15.57 -1.38 27.25
N ASP A 16 15.59 -0.08 27.00
CA ASP A 16 14.56 0.85 27.46
C ASP A 16 14.25 1.95 26.44
N ASP A 17 13.50 2.98 26.86
CA ASP A 17 13.09 4.07 25.99
C ASP A 17 14.27 4.92 25.44
N SER A 18 15.44 4.82 26.07
CA SER A 18 16.67 5.52 25.61
C SER A 18 17.27 4.88 24.36
N ASP A 19 16.86 3.65 24.01
CA ASP A 19 17.29 2.92 22.81
C ASP A 19 16.37 3.17 21.61
N ARG A 20 15.43 4.09 21.72
CA ARG A 20 14.56 4.43 20.59
C ARG A 20 15.25 5.37 19.62
N THR A 21 15.12 5.06 18.33
CA THR A 21 15.64 5.88 17.25
C THR A 21 14.65 5.99 16.09
N PHE A 22 14.97 6.86 15.14
CA PHE A 22 14.20 6.95 13.91
C PHE A 22 14.47 5.72 13.03
N ILE A 23 13.44 4.99 12.64
CA ILE A 23 13.52 3.74 11.88
C ILE A 23 12.93 3.83 10.49
N GLY A 24 12.48 5.00 10.05
CA GLY A 24 11.92 5.24 8.73
C GLY A 24 11.29 6.61 8.61
N SER A 25 10.90 6.99 7.41
CA SER A 25 10.23 8.26 7.10
C SER A 25 8.98 8.02 6.26
N PRO A 26 7.81 8.51 6.67
CA PRO A 26 6.60 8.43 5.85
C PRO A 26 6.58 9.44 4.68
N HIS A 27 7.56 10.31 4.62
CA HIS A 27 7.65 11.33 3.58
C HIS A 27 8.45 10.80 2.39
N PRO A 28 7.87 10.81 1.18
CA PRO A 28 8.60 10.39 0.00
C PRO A 28 9.68 11.41 -0.39
N ASP A 29 10.78 10.91 -0.94
CA ASP A 29 11.82 11.73 -1.55
C ASP A 29 11.37 12.31 -2.90
N LEU A 30 10.56 11.53 -3.63
CA LEU A 30 10.08 11.93 -4.96
C LEU A 30 8.66 11.40 -5.19
N THR A 31 7.78 12.28 -5.65
CA THR A 31 6.45 11.91 -6.15
C THR A 31 6.22 12.52 -7.52
N GLY A 32 5.44 11.84 -8.35
CA GLY A 32 5.12 12.37 -9.65
C GLY A 32 4.09 11.55 -10.41
N GLY A 33 3.79 12.04 -11.61
CA GLY A 33 2.88 11.36 -12.53
C GLY A 33 3.28 11.57 -13.97
N LEU A 34 3.00 10.56 -14.78
CA LEU A 34 3.20 10.59 -16.23
C LEU A 34 1.87 10.35 -16.91
N ASN A 35 1.44 11.34 -17.71
CA ASN A 35 0.29 11.19 -18.59
C ASN A 35 0.77 11.07 -20.03
N ALA A 36 0.36 10.00 -20.71
CA ALA A 36 0.66 9.81 -22.13
C ALA A 36 -0.63 9.58 -22.92
N THR A 37 -0.77 10.27 -24.04
CA THR A 37 -1.90 10.15 -24.96
C THR A 37 -1.38 9.89 -26.37
N LEU A 38 -1.93 8.86 -27.00
CA LEU A 38 -1.65 8.49 -28.39
C LEU A 38 -2.96 8.49 -29.18
N THR A 39 -2.96 9.17 -30.30
CA THR A 39 -4.09 9.17 -31.24
C THR A 39 -3.63 8.62 -32.59
N TRP A 40 -4.36 7.62 -33.08
CA TRP A 40 -4.08 7.00 -34.36
C TRP A 40 -5.37 6.72 -35.12
N LYS A 41 -5.58 7.48 -36.22
CA LYS A 41 -6.84 7.44 -36.99
C LYS A 41 -8.05 7.70 -36.07
N ASN A 42 -8.89 6.68 -35.87
CA ASN A 42 -10.10 6.75 -35.10
C ASN A 42 -9.90 6.24 -33.65
N TRP A 43 -8.70 5.81 -33.31
CA TRP A 43 -8.35 5.30 -31.99
C TRP A 43 -7.69 6.39 -31.15
N ASP A 44 -8.05 6.45 -29.90
CA ASP A 44 -7.35 7.19 -28.87
C ASP A 44 -7.00 6.28 -27.69
N PHE A 45 -5.79 6.43 -27.21
CA PHE A 45 -5.25 5.70 -26.08
C PHE A 45 -4.67 6.68 -25.09
N THR A 46 -5.08 6.60 -23.83
CA THR A 46 -4.54 7.46 -22.76
C THR A 46 -4.18 6.59 -21.57
N MET A 47 -3.02 6.84 -20.99
CA MET A 47 -2.59 6.23 -19.75
C MET A 47 -2.07 7.28 -18.78
N PHE A 48 -2.36 7.08 -17.50
CA PHE A 48 -1.84 7.89 -16.42
C PHE A 48 -1.18 7.01 -15.36
N TRP A 49 0.10 7.26 -15.17
CA TRP A 49 0.92 6.63 -14.14
C TRP A 49 1.13 7.59 -12.99
N ASN A 50 1.13 7.06 -11.77
CA ASN A 50 1.48 7.76 -10.55
C ASN A 50 2.56 6.97 -9.82
N PHE A 51 3.50 7.65 -9.17
CA PHE A 51 4.55 7.03 -8.39
C PHE A 51 4.89 7.83 -7.12
N SER A 52 5.36 7.10 -6.13
CA SER A 52 5.99 7.61 -4.91
C SER A 52 7.24 6.79 -4.63
N ILE A 53 8.33 7.43 -4.27
CA ILE A 53 9.62 6.79 -4.04
C ILE A 53 10.23 7.33 -2.75
N GLY A 54 10.80 6.43 -1.92
CA GLY A 54 11.56 6.76 -0.73
C GLY A 54 10.72 6.99 0.52
N ASN A 55 9.43 6.61 0.50
CA ASN A 55 8.61 6.65 1.70
C ASN A 55 8.51 5.27 2.35
N ASP A 56 8.54 5.25 3.68
CA ASP A 56 8.32 4.06 4.48
C ASP A 56 6.91 4.05 5.06
N LEU A 57 6.36 2.83 5.24
CA LEU A 57 5.14 2.60 5.99
C LEU A 57 5.39 1.63 7.14
N TYR A 58 4.82 1.95 8.30
CA TYR A 58 4.72 1.04 9.41
C TYR A 58 3.51 0.13 9.19
N ASN A 59 3.75 -1.12 8.78
CA ASN A 59 2.72 -2.12 8.50
C ASN A 59 2.21 -2.74 9.80
N ASN A 60 1.24 -2.08 10.42
CA ASN A 60 0.67 -2.55 11.68
C ASN A 60 -0.16 -3.85 11.53
N THR A 61 -0.53 -4.23 10.31
CA THR A 61 -1.25 -5.49 10.07
C THR A 61 -0.40 -6.70 10.43
N LYS A 62 0.94 -6.61 10.31
CA LYS A 62 1.87 -7.64 10.76
C LYS A 62 1.73 -7.98 12.23
N TYR A 63 1.39 -7.02 13.09
CA TYR A 63 1.13 -7.27 14.51
C TYR A 63 0.05 -8.33 14.73
N PHE A 64 -0.97 -8.32 13.90
CA PHE A 64 -2.11 -9.25 14.00
C PHE A 64 -1.88 -10.55 13.23
N THR A 65 -1.15 -10.49 12.12
CA THR A 65 -0.99 -11.63 11.21
C THR A 65 0.25 -12.48 11.47
N ASP A 66 1.32 -11.88 11.98
CA ASP A 66 2.63 -12.54 12.10
C ASP A 66 3.00 -12.93 13.54
N PHE A 67 2.17 -12.56 14.52
CA PHE A 67 2.36 -12.91 15.93
C PHE A 67 1.10 -13.54 16.53
N TRP A 68 1.26 -14.24 17.65
CA TRP A 68 0.14 -14.87 18.36
C TRP A 68 -0.58 -13.88 19.30
N THR A 69 -0.80 -12.65 18.85
CA THR A 69 -1.43 -11.59 19.65
C THR A 69 -2.95 -11.54 19.50
N PHE A 70 -3.48 -12.22 18.49
CA PHE A 70 -4.87 -12.13 18.10
C PHE A 70 -5.39 -13.47 17.58
N ASN A 71 -6.60 -13.87 17.99
CA ASN A 71 -7.27 -15.07 17.51
C ASN A 71 -7.91 -14.81 16.14
N GLY A 72 -7.21 -15.14 15.07
CA GLY A 72 -7.66 -14.95 13.71
C GLY A 72 -6.72 -15.62 12.72
N ASN A 73 -6.99 -15.42 11.44
CA ASN A 73 -6.14 -15.92 10.37
C ASN A 73 -4.75 -15.32 10.45
N LYS A 74 -3.74 -16.16 10.22
CA LYS A 74 -2.33 -15.78 10.27
C LYS A 74 -1.73 -15.75 8.87
N SER A 75 -0.67 -14.98 8.73
CA SER A 75 0.15 -14.97 7.51
C SER A 75 0.85 -16.31 7.31
N SER A 76 1.06 -16.70 6.05
CA SER A 76 1.92 -17.85 5.72
C SER A 76 3.36 -17.68 6.21
N ARG A 77 3.81 -16.43 6.40
CA ARG A 77 5.13 -16.13 6.99
C ARG A 77 5.31 -16.79 8.36
N LEU A 78 4.24 -16.85 9.17
CA LEU A 78 4.31 -17.48 10.48
C LEU A 78 4.65 -18.98 10.39
N ARG A 79 4.19 -19.67 9.34
CA ARG A 79 4.52 -21.09 9.11
C ARG A 79 5.90 -21.23 8.47
N ASP A 80 6.23 -20.39 7.50
CA ASP A 80 7.34 -20.62 6.58
C ASP A 80 8.63 -19.89 7.01
N GLN A 81 8.52 -18.87 7.85
CA GLN A 81 9.60 -17.96 8.20
C GLN A 81 9.77 -17.76 9.71
N SER A 82 9.11 -18.56 10.56
CA SER A 82 9.34 -18.56 12.00
C SER A 82 10.56 -19.40 12.34
N TRP A 83 11.34 -18.91 13.29
CA TRP A 83 12.47 -19.65 13.84
C TRP A 83 11.97 -20.94 14.55
N THR A 84 12.64 -22.07 14.33
CA THR A 84 12.32 -23.36 14.91
C THR A 84 13.54 -23.96 15.61
N LEU A 85 13.30 -24.68 16.72
CA LEU A 85 14.39 -25.20 17.57
C LEU A 85 15.29 -26.22 16.83
N ASN A 86 14.70 -27.04 15.98
CA ASN A 86 15.40 -28.16 15.31
C ASN A 86 15.31 -28.10 13.78
N GLY A 87 14.96 -26.94 13.21
CA GLY A 87 14.79 -26.76 11.77
C GLY A 87 15.90 -25.96 11.12
N ASP A 88 15.82 -25.87 9.80
CA ASP A 88 16.61 -24.92 9.03
C ASP A 88 16.03 -23.50 9.23
N ASN A 89 16.81 -22.63 9.83
CA ASN A 89 16.43 -21.25 10.15
C ASN A 89 17.08 -20.23 9.21
N SER A 90 17.60 -20.66 8.06
CA SER A 90 18.26 -19.76 7.10
C SER A 90 17.32 -18.68 6.56
N ASN A 91 16.02 -18.94 6.47
CA ASN A 91 14.98 -18.02 6.02
C ASN A 91 14.13 -17.44 7.17
N ALA A 92 14.51 -17.67 8.42
CA ALA A 92 13.74 -17.22 9.56
C ALA A 92 13.87 -15.70 9.74
N ILE A 93 12.76 -14.99 9.61
CA ILE A 93 12.63 -13.55 9.88
C ILE A 93 11.70 -13.28 11.08
N LEU A 94 10.94 -14.29 11.51
CA LEU A 94 10.04 -14.23 12.64
C LEU A 94 10.61 -14.99 13.83
N PRO A 95 10.28 -14.58 15.06
CA PRO A 95 10.65 -15.31 16.25
C PRO A 95 9.98 -16.67 16.29
N MET A 96 10.44 -17.51 17.19
CA MET A 96 9.81 -18.79 17.49
C MET A 96 8.35 -18.57 17.91
N LEU A 97 7.45 -19.36 17.33
CA LEU A 97 6.04 -19.33 17.69
C LEU A 97 5.87 -19.69 19.15
N ASN A 98 5.37 -18.77 19.95
CA ASN A 98 5.04 -18.98 21.35
C ASN A 98 3.68 -18.32 21.66
N THR A 99 2.77 -19.10 22.20
CA THR A 99 1.42 -18.65 22.57
C THR A 99 1.38 -17.83 23.86
N GLU A 100 2.41 -17.96 24.68
CA GLU A 100 2.51 -17.28 25.98
C GLU A 100 3.36 -16.02 25.94
N ASP A 101 4.25 -15.91 24.96
CA ASP A 101 5.24 -14.82 24.86
C ASP A 101 5.00 -13.94 23.62
N ASN A 102 4.23 -12.88 23.81
CA ASN A 102 4.05 -11.82 22.79
C ASN A 102 5.16 -10.77 22.82
N TYR A 103 6.20 -10.98 23.64
CA TYR A 103 7.23 -9.97 23.87
C TYR A 103 7.85 -9.44 22.58
N SER A 104 8.21 -10.33 21.67
CA SER A 104 8.83 -9.94 20.38
C SER A 104 7.90 -9.16 19.47
N GLY A 105 6.60 -9.41 19.51
CA GLY A 105 5.60 -8.72 18.70
C GLY A 105 5.04 -7.45 19.34
N ALA A 106 5.19 -7.28 20.67
CA ALA A 106 4.60 -6.18 21.41
C ALA A 106 5.31 -4.84 21.19
N TYR A 107 6.58 -4.86 20.80
CA TYR A 107 7.40 -3.66 20.63
C TYR A 107 7.42 -3.19 19.19
N SER A 108 7.22 -1.88 18.99
CA SER A 108 7.48 -1.23 17.71
C SER A 108 8.95 -1.38 17.34
N SER A 109 9.22 -1.87 16.14
CA SER A 109 10.57 -2.14 15.67
C SER A 109 10.67 -1.99 14.16
N SER A 110 11.89 -2.02 13.63
CA SER A 110 12.16 -2.01 12.20
C SER A 110 11.52 -3.17 11.43
N TYR A 111 11.12 -4.25 12.10
CA TYR A 111 10.36 -5.35 11.48
C TYR A 111 9.05 -4.88 10.81
N TYR A 112 8.41 -3.88 11.39
CA TYR A 112 7.13 -3.36 10.88
C TYR A 112 7.29 -2.31 9.79
N VAL A 113 8.49 -1.72 9.66
CA VAL A 113 8.76 -0.66 8.69
C VAL A 113 9.16 -1.28 7.36
N GLU A 114 8.48 -0.88 6.30
CA GLU A 114 8.71 -1.36 4.93
C GLU A 114 8.79 -0.18 3.98
N ASP A 115 9.65 -0.33 2.96
CA ASP A 115 9.64 0.58 1.81
C ASP A 115 8.30 0.49 1.09
N ALA A 116 7.58 1.59 1.05
CA ALA A 116 6.28 1.73 0.40
C ALA A 116 6.37 2.46 -0.94
N SER A 117 7.54 2.51 -1.54
CA SER A 117 7.71 3.01 -2.90
C SER A 117 6.83 2.22 -3.87
N PHE A 118 6.19 2.93 -4.80
CA PHE A 118 5.33 2.29 -5.77
C PHE A 118 5.27 3.03 -7.10
N LEU A 119 4.93 2.28 -8.15
CA LEU A 119 4.51 2.78 -9.46
C LEU A 119 3.14 2.17 -9.78
N ARG A 120 2.13 3.03 -10.03
CA ARG A 120 0.75 2.59 -10.28
C ARG A 120 0.20 3.13 -11.59
N LEU A 121 -0.39 2.24 -12.40
CA LEU A 121 -1.21 2.63 -13.55
C LEU A 121 -2.62 2.96 -13.03
N LYS A 122 -2.83 4.26 -12.79
CA LYS A 122 -4.05 4.81 -12.22
C LYS A 122 -5.22 4.79 -13.19
N ASN A 123 -4.93 5.06 -14.46
CA ASN A 123 -5.96 5.15 -15.48
C ASN A 123 -5.43 4.69 -16.83
N LEU A 124 -6.21 3.90 -17.52
CA LEU A 124 -5.98 3.43 -18.87
C LEU A 124 -7.28 3.56 -19.65
N VAL A 125 -7.28 4.30 -20.75
CA VAL A 125 -8.45 4.49 -21.60
C VAL A 125 -8.09 4.11 -23.03
N LEU A 126 -8.94 3.28 -23.63
CA LEU A 126 -8.92 2.97 -25.05
C LEU A 126 -10.25 3.42 -25.65
N GLY A 127 -10.21 4.40 -26.53
CA GLY A 127 -11.37 4.95 -27.21
C GLY A 127 -11.34 4.66 -28.71
N TYR A 128 -12.53 4.54 -29.29
CA TYR A 128 -12.72 4.43 -30.73
C TYR A 128 -13.85 5.35 -31.18
N SER A 129 -13.55 6.30 -32.05
CA SER A 129 -14.53 7.20 -32.67
C SER A 129 -15.00 6.62 -33.99
N LEU A 130 -16.32 6.45 -34.15
CA LEU A 130 -16.86 5.91 -35.39
C LEU A 130 -16.66 6.88 -36.56
N PRO A 131 -16.39 6.35 -37.76
CA PRO A 131 -16.26 7.17 -38.97
C PRO A 131 -17.52 7.98 -39.24
N LYS A 132 -17.36 9.26 -39.63
CA LYS A 132 -18.47 10.18 -39.87
C LYS A 132 -19.42 9.70 -40.98
N GLU A 133 -18.93 8.94 -41.94
CA GLU A 133 -19.69 8.39 -43.05
C GLU A 133 -20.79 7.44 -42.57
N LEU A 134 -20.53 6.69 -41.49
CA LEU A 134 -21.50 5.78 -40.88
C LEU A 134 -22.56 6.54 -40.06
N LEU A 135 -22.16 7.65 -39.46
CA LEU A 135 -23.00 8.43 -38.55
C LEU A 135 -23.98 9.38 -39.28
N LYS A 136 -23.64 9.85 -40.48
CA LYS A 136 -24.46 10.78 -41.26
C LYS A 136 -25.89 10.25 -41.48
N LYS A 137 -26.07 8.96 -41.73
CA LYS A 137 -27.37 8.35 -41.95
C LYS A 137 -28.29 8.37 -40.72
N ALA A 138 -27.70 8.43 -39.54
CA ALA A 138 -28.37 8.41 -38.25
C ALA A 138 -28.55 9.82 -37.63
N GLY A 139 -28.10 10.87 -38.30
CA GLY A 139 -28.15 12.24 -37.77
C GLY A 139 -27.22 12.49 -36.58
N ILE A 140 -26.23 11.62 -36.39
CA ILE A 140 -25.26 11.70 -35.29
C ILE A 140 -24.00 12.40 -35.81
N GLN A 141 -23.53 13.42 -35.11
CA GLN A 141 -22.32 14.14 -35.44
C GLN A 141 -21.04 13.42 -35.02
N ASN A 142 -21.09 12.82 -33.81
CA ASN A 142 -19.97 12.07 -33.25
C ASN A 142 -20.46 10.93 -32.35
N LEU A 143 -19.79 9.78 -32.44
CA LEU A 143 -20.00 8.63 -31.56
C LEU A 143 -18.66 8.03 -31.22
N ARG A 144 -18.30 8.09 -29.94
CA ARG A 144 -17.08 7.48 -29.41
C ARG A 144 -17.43 6.43 -28.36
N LEU A 145 -16.96 5.21 -28.58
CA LEU A 145 -16.99 4.12 -27.60
C LEU A 145 -15.65 4.11 -26.86
N TYR A 146 -15.66 3.87 -25.56
CA TYR A 146 -14.41 3.73 -24.83
C TYR A 146 -14.50 2.69 -23.72
N LEU A 147 -13.36 2.04 -23.49
CA LEU A 147 -13.09 1.19 -22.34
C LEU A 147 -12.09 1.91 -21.45
N GLN A 148 -12.40 2.00 -20.17
CA GLN A 148 -11.52 2.57 -19.16
C GLN A 148 -11.23 1.52 -18.10
N ALA A 149 -9.99 1.46 -17.66
CA ALA A 149 -9.55 0.63 -16.55
C ALA A 149 -8.79 1.49 -15.54
N GLU A 150 -9.11 1.32 -14.27
CA GLU A 150 -8.51 2.09 -13.18
C GLU A 150 -7.77 1.17 -12.22
N ASN A 151 -6.60 1.60 -11.75
CA ASN A 151 -5.77 0.92 -10.76
C ASN A 151 -5.44 -0.54 -11.12
N ILE A 152 -5.22 -0.83 -12.41
CA ILE A 152 -5.05 -2.20 -12.91
C ILE A 152 -3.67 -2.80 -12.62
N LEU A 153 -2.69 -1.97 -12.33
CA LEU A 153 -1.32 -2.43 -12.06
C LEU A 153 -0.69 -1.55 -10.98
N THR A 154 -0.15 -2.21 -9.97
CA THR A 154 0.70 -1.59 -8.95
C THR A 154 1.97 -2.40 -8.82
N ILE A 155 3.12 -1.76 -8.96
CA ILE A 155 4.44 -2.33 -8.79
C ILE A 155 5.00 -1.75 -7.50
N THR A 156 5.26 -2.60 -6.51
CA THR A 156 5.74 -2.21 -5.19
C THR A 156 6.42 -3.38 -4.49
N GLY A 157 7.33 -3.08 -3.56
CA GLY A 157 7.91 -4.03 -2.62
C GLY A 157 7.11 -4.16 -1.30
N TYR A 158 6.14 -3.26 -1.07
CA TYR A 158 5.36 -3.24 0.14
C TYR A 158 4.49 -4.50 0.28
N THR A 159 4.51 -5.13 1.47
CA THR A 159 3.79 -6.38 1.72
C THR A 159 2.39 -6.21 2.30
N GLY A 160 1.99 -4.98 2.66
CA GLY A 160 0.64 -4.64 3.09
C GLY A 160 -0.36 -4.60 1.93
N LEU A 161 -1.58 -4.17 2.21
CA LEU A 161 -2.68 -4.19 1.26
C LEU A 161 -2.55 -3.14 0.14
N ASP A 162 -2.05 -1.95 0.47
CA ASP A 162 -1.89 -0.85 -0.49
C ASP A 162 -0.76 0.09 -0.05
N PRO A 163 0.28 0.32 -0.88
CA PRO A 163 1.36 1.24 -0.55
C PRO A 163 0.93 2.72 -0.57
N GLU A 164 -0.19 3.04 -1.24
CA GLU A 164 -0.79 4.38 -1.26
C GLU A 164 -1.80 4.55 -0.12
N PHE A 165 -1.42 4.10 1.06
CA PHE A 165 -2.28 4.17 2.23
C PHE A 165 -2.52 5.61 2.68
N THR A 166 -3.80 5.95 2.90
CA THR A 166 -4.20 7.22 3.52
C THR A 166 -5.03 6.94 4.77
N ASN A 167 -4.64 7.55 5.89
CA ASN A 167 -5.36 7.44 7.17
C ASN A 167 -6.72 8.17 7.15
N ALA A 168 -7.49 8.08 6.08
CA ALA A 168 -8.77 8.76 5.95
C ALA A 168 -9.77 8.38 7.05
N TYR A 169 -9.66 7.16 7.59
CA TYR A 169 -10.53 6.66 8.66
C TYR A 169 -10.24 7.27 10.04
N LEU A 170 -9.07 7.83 10.26
CA LEU A 170 -8.73 8.44 11.54
C LEU A 170 -9.32 9.84 11.71
N ARG A 171 -9.88 10.43 10.67
CA ARG A 171 -10.58 11.70 10.73
C ARG A 171 -11.92 11.65 11.47
N GLN A 172 -12.50 10.45 11.63
CA GLN A 172 -13.91 10.32 12.06
C GLN A 172 -14.08 9.86 13.51
N SER A 173 -13.03 9.42 14.21
CA SER A 173 -13.15 8.88 15.57
C SER A 173 -12.47 9.71 16.67
N ASP A 174 -11.77 10.78 16.33
CA ASP A 174 -11.20 11.66 17.35
C ASP A 174 -12.22 12.75 17.76
N SER A 175 -13.15 12.35 18.63
CA SER A 175 -13.88 13.26 19.51
C SER A 175 -12.98 13.79 20.63
N ASP A 176 -11.67 13.71 20.48
CA ASP A 176 -10.72 14.34 21.37
C ASP A 176 -10.77 15.85 21.14
N THR A 177 -11.24 16.54 22.18
CA THR A 177 -11.45 17.98 22.31
C THR A 177 -10.20 18.85 22.12
N ASP A 178 -9.08 18.26 21.78
CA ASP A 178 -7.81 18.96 21.52
C ASP A 178 -7.59 19.21 20.01
N GLY A 179 -8.57 19.74 19.37
CA GLY A 179 -8.77 20.27 18.01
C GLY A 179 -7.59 20.53 17.06
N ALA A 180 -6.41 19.98 17.28
CA ALA A 180 -5.26 20.25 16.46
C ALA A 180 -4.44 18.97 16.17
N GLY A 181 -4.60 18.41 15.00
CA GLY A 181 -3.43 17.90 14.30
C GLY A 181 -2.93 16.49 14.58
N ARG A 182 -3.58 15.64 15.39
CA ARG A 182 -3.10 14.26 15.64
C ARG A 182 -3.16 13.33 14.42
N VAL A 183 -3.82 13.74 13.36
CA VAL A 183 -3.81 12.99 12.07
C VAL A 183 -2.40 12.89 11.49
N ASP A 184 -1.58 13.92 11.68
CA ASP A 184 -0.20 13.93 11.19
C ASP A 184 0.72 13.00 11.98
N LEU A 185 0.44 12.75 13.26
CA LEU A 185 1.23 11.81 14.09
C LEU A 185 1.04 10.34 13.71
N LYS A 186 -0.03 10.02 12.97
CA LYS A 186 -0.32 8.66 12.48
C LYS A 186 -0.03 8.51 10.98
N ARG A 187 0.57 9.53 10.36
CA ARG A 187 1.03 9.44 8.97
C ARG A 187 2.06 8.32 8.86
N GLY A 188 1.93 7.50 7.82
CA GLY A 188 2.85 6.38 7.60
C GLY A 188 2.55 5.13 8.43
N VAL A 189 1.44 5.06 9.15
CA VAL A 189 1.00 3.84 9.85
C VAL A 189 -0.16 3.20 9.11
N ASP A 190 0.06 2.04 8.51
CA ASP A 190 -0.98 1.24 7.86
C ASP A 190 -1.70 0.37 8.90
N MET A 191 -2.94 0.72 9.20
CA MET A 191 -3.82 0.01 10.13
C MET A 191 -4.69 -1.06 9.46
N GLY A 192 -4.39 -1.44 8.20
CA GLY A 192 -5.17 -2.41 7.43
C GLY A 192 -6.40 -1.79 6.76
N GLY A 193 -6.26 -0.58 6.21
CA GLY A 193 -7.33 0.06 5.45
C GLY A 193 -7.65 -0.69 4.15
N TRP A 194 -8.86 -0.44 3.60
CA TRP A 194 -9.25 -1.04 2.33
C TRP A 194 -8.32 -0.59 1.21
N PRO A 195 -7.80 -1.53 0.41
CA PRO A 195 -6.95 -1.20 -0.73
C PRO A 195 -7.75 -0.53 -1.84
N THR A 196 -7.06 0.25 -2.64
CA THR A 196 -7.61 0.85 -3.86
C THR A 196 -8.09 -0.25 -4.82
N THR A 197 -9.37 -0.20 -5.20
CA THR A 197 -9.98 -1.23 -6.04
C THR A 197 -9.69 -1.03 -7.52
N MET A 198 -9.50 -2.13 -8.22
CA MET A 198 -9.48 -2.17 -9.69
C MET A 198 -10.91 -1.96 -10.22
N ARG A 199 -11.07 -1.12 -11.25
CA ARG A 199 -12.36 -0.84 -11.89
C ARG A 199 -12.25 -0.91 -13.40
N PHE A 200 -13.33 -1.40 -14.01
CA PHE A 200 -13.50 -1.38 -15.46
C PHE A 200 -14.80 -0.68 -15.81
N LEU A 201 -14.74 0.23 -16.75
CA LEU A 201 -15.86 1.03 -17.21
C LEU A 201 -15.96 0.95 -18.75
N LEU A 202 -17.17 0.77 -19.24
CA LEU A 202 -17.49 0.92 -20.66
C LEU A 202 -18.37 2.16 -20.82
N GLY A 203 -18.00 3.03 -21.73
CA GLY A 203 -18.76 4.26 -21.95
C GLY A 203 -18.98 4.58 -23.41
N VAL A 204 -20.00 5.39 -23.64
CA VAL A 204 -20.40 5.87 -24.96
C VAL A 204 -20.59 7.38 -24.88
N ASN A 205 -19.86 8.11 -25.73
CA ASN A 205 -20.07 9.55 -25.91
C ASN A 205 -20.69 9.77 -27.30
N PHE A 206 -21.80 10.46 -27.35
CA PHE A 206 -22.43 10.79 -28.62
C PHE A 206 -22.88 12.26 -28.65
N THR A 207 -22.83 12.85 -29.83
CA THR A 207 -23.28 14.21 -30.12
C THR A 207 -24.15 14.18 -31.36
N PHE A 208 -25.29 14.83 -31.31
CA PHE A 208 -26.25 14.96 -32.43
C PHE A 208 -26.47 16.42 -32.78
#